data_fb738d4585fc4096c40ab96ef71bb731
#
_entry.id   fb738d4585fc4096c40ab96ef71bb731
#
_cell.length_a   1.000
_cell.length_b   1.000
_cell.length_c   1.000
_cell.angle_alpha   90.00
_cell.angle_beta   90.00
_cell.angle_gamma   90.00
#
_symmetry.space_group_name_H-M   'P 1'
#
loop_
_entity.id
_entity.type
_entity.pdbx_description
1 polymer ?
#
loop_
_entity_poly.entity_id
_entity_poly.type
_entity_poly.pdbx_seq_one_letter_code
_entity_poly.pdbx_strand_id
1 'polypeptide(L)'
;MLILVLAVGLAAAGSLLASRATRLEVALHTSRDDGRTLVIVGIDDRSLAPEGTTDFGDLSDEHGARADLILALRQQGGQIRAASIPRDLLVEVAPSEYDRLATSWLRGPQAFVDGLCRSLAMPVDHLAVMNLRGFVTLVDAVGGVEVTLEHPLRDEHAHIDLPAGTQRLDGRTALGFVRSRQGEILAGGTWTPDPEGAAGRQRRGGEVFRSLLRQLPRNPVHLYSLAWQTLPETSLSEGTSLLDLVGFHDLSGGFTGVPVEGGQDAEDWVALANDETRAALSQAGLAGGCGV
;
A
#
# COMPACT_ATOMS: atom_id res chain seq x y z
N MET A 1 14.93 1.57 -40.63
CA MET A 1 15.78 0.59 -39.93
C MET A 1 16.06 1.03 -38.49
N LEU A 2 16.56 2.23 -38.22
CA LEU A 2 16.87 2.70 -36.86
C LEU A 2 15.65 2.71 -35.90
N ILE A 3 14.49 3.21 -36.36
CA ILE A 3 13.25 3.24 -35.56
C ILE A 3 12.78 1.81 -35.19
N LEU A 4 12.89 0.86 -36.11
CA LEU A 4 12.53 -0.54 -35.85
C LEU A 4 13.46 -1.17 -34.79
N VAL A 5 14.76 -0.89 -34.87
CA VAL A 5 15.75 -1.38 -33.88
C VAL A 5 15.48 -0.78 -32.51
N LEU A 6 15.17 0.51 -32.43
CA LEU A 6 14.78 1.18 -31.18
C LEU A 6 13.49 0.61 -30.60
N ALA A 7 12.46 0.39 -31.43
CA ALA A 7 11.19 -0.17 -30.97
C ALA A 7 11.36 -1.61 -30.45
N VAL A 8 12.14 -2.44 -31.14
CA VAL A 8 12.48 -3.80 -30.69
C VAL A 8 13.30 -3.77 -29.39
N GLY A 9 14.27 -2.86 -29.28
CA GLY A 9 15.06 -2.68 -28.06
C GLY A 9 14.20 -2.29 -26.85
N LEU A 10 13.27 -1.34 -27.02
CA LEU A 10 12.34 -0.92 -25.98
C LEU A 10 11.36 -2.03 -25.58
N ALA A 11 10.83 -2.78 -26.56
CA ALA A 11 9.96 -3.91 -26.29
C ALA A 11 10.71 -5.04 -25.54
N ALA A 12 11.94 -5.35 -25.92
CA ALA A 12 12.77 -6.32 -25.23
C ALA A 12 13.10 -5.89 -23.79
N ALA A 13 13.44 -4.61 -23.58
CA ALA A 13 13.68 -4.06 -22.26
C ALA A 13 12.42 -4.10 -21.37
N GLY A 14 11.25 -3.77 -21.94
CA GLY A 14 9.97 -3.87 -21.25
C GLY A 14 9.60 -5.31 -20.87
N SER A 15 9.81 -6.27 -21.79
CA SER A 15 9.58 -7.68 -21.53
C SER A 15 10.52 -8.23 -20.45
N LEU A 16 11.78 -7.85 -20.48
CA LEU A 16 12.76 -8.22 -19.46
C LEU A 16 12.40 -7.67 -18.08
N LEU A 17 11.94 -6.43 -17.98
CA LEU A 17 11.44 -5.89 -16.74
C LEU A 17 10.18 -6.63 -16.25
N ALA A 18 9.22 -6.87 -17.14
CA ALA A 18 7.98 -7.55 -16.79
C ALA A 18 8.21 -8.99 -16.28
N SER A 19 9.26 -9.67 -16.76
CA SER A 19 9.63 -11.00 -16.28
C SER A 19 10.25 -11.04 -14.88
N ARG A 20 10.58 -9.88 -14.30
CA ARG A 20 11.14 -9.80 -12.94
C ARG A 20 10.07 -9.80 -11.85
N ALA A 21 8.87 -9.36 -12.15
CA ALA A 21 7.75 -9.43 -11.22
C ALA A 21 7.16 -10.84 -11.18
N THR A 22 6.79 -11.29 -9.99
CA THR A 22 6.00 -12.52 -9.83
C THR A 22 4.59 -12.29 -10.38
N ARG A 23 4.02 -13.28 -11.07
CA ARG A 23 2.64 -13.21 -11.52
C ARG A 23 1.71 -13.82 -10.50
N LEU A 24 0.63 -13.10 -10.21
CA LEU A 24 -0.38 -13.48 -9.25
C LEU A 24 -1.65 -13.90 -10.01
N GLU A 25 -2.01 -15.17 -9.89
CA GLU A 25 -3.25 -15.70 -10.45
C GLU A 25 -4.41 -15.29 -9.55
N VAL A 26 -5.23 -14.36 -10.02
CA VAL A 26 -6.41 -13.85 -9.32
C VAL A 26 -7.42 -13.32 -10.34
N ALA A 27 -8.68 -13.70 -10.19
CA ALA A 27 -9.78 -13.15 -10.99
C ALA A 27 -10.14 -11.75 -10.45
N LEU A 28 -9.90 -10.72 -11.23
CA LEU A 28 -10.18 -9.35 -10.84
C LEU A 28 -11.62 -8.96 -11.16
N HIS A 29 -12.22 -8.19 -10.25
CA HIS A 29 -13.52 -7.54 -10.47
C HIS A 29 -13.30 -6.17 -11.08
N THR A 30 -13.18 -6.12 -12.40
CA THR A 30 -12.83 -4.91 -13.14
C THR A 30 -13.94 -3.86 -13.14
N SER A 31 -13.56 -2.60 -13.35
CA SER A 31 -14.45 -1.46 -13.45
C SER A 31 -15.46 -1.64 -14.60
N ARG A 32 -16.70 -1.20 -14.36
CA ARG A 32 -17.77 -1.22 -15.36
C ARG A 32 -17.92 0.12 -16.12
N ASP A 33 -17.23 1.12 -15.64
CA ASP A 33 -17.16 2.46 -16.25
C ASP A 33 -15.80 2.66 -16.98
N ASP A 34 -15.53 3.88 -17.42
CA ASP A 34 -14.30 4.27 -18.12
C ASP A 34 -13.08 4.48 -17.20
N GLY A 35 -13.28 4.33 -15.88
CA GLY A 35 -12.19 4.46 -14.91
C GLY A 35 -11.41 3.16 -14.72
N ARG A 36 -10.20 3.27 -14.18
CA ARG A 36 -9.34 2.14 -13.81
C ARG A 36 -8.88 2.25 -12.36
N THR A 37 -8.90 1.14 -11.64
CA THR A 37 -8.48 1.06 -10.25
C THR A 37 -7.26 0.17 -10.12
N LEU A 38 -6.17 0.74 -9.58
CA LEU A 38 -5.00 -0.01 -9.12
C LEU A 38 -5.08 -0.14 -7.60
N VAL A 39 -5.05 -1.37 -7.11
CA VAL A 39 -4.89 -1.64 -5.68
C VAL A 39 -3.45 -2.05 -5.41
N ILE A 40 -2.80 -1.34 -4.49
CA ILE A 40 -1.45 -1.62 -4.01
C ILE A 40 -1.58 -2.19 -2.61
N VAL A 41 -1.01 -3.37 -2.39
CA VAL A 41 -1.04 -4.08 -1.11
C VAL A 41 0.38 -4.25 -0.59
N GLY A 42 0.64 -3.71 0.60
CA GLY A 42 1.84 -4.02 1.37
C GLY A 42 1.55 -5.23 2.27
N ILE A 43 2.27 -6.34 2.05
CA ILE A 43 2.12 -7.55 2.88
C ILE A 43 3.20 -7.63 3.95
N ASP A 44 2.79 -7.93 5.19
CA ASP A 44 3.70 -8.25 6.30
C ASP A 44 4.04 -9.75 6.24
N ASP A 45 4.85 -10.12 5.26
CA ASP A 45 5.45 -11.45 5.19
C ASP A 45 6.82 -11.42 5.86
N ARG A 46 6.88 -11.91 7.09
CA ARG A 46 8.11 -11.88 7.90
C ARG A 46 9.18 -12.83 7.39
N SER A 47 8.81 -13.85 6.61
CA SER A 47 9.78 -14.74 5.96
C SER A 47 10.63 -14.02 4.93
N LEU A 48 10.11 -12.89 4.42
CA LEU A 48 10.74 -12.03 3.42
C LEU A 48 11.26 -10.70 4.03
N ALA A 49 11.41 -10.64 5.36
CA ALA A 49 12.00 -9.47 6.02
C ALA A 49 13.43 -9.20 5.51
N PRO A 50 13.88 -7.94 5.51
CA PRO A 50 15.25 -7.61 5.11
C PRO A 50 16.29 -8.36 5.93
N GLU A 51 17.36 -8.84 5.29
CA GLU A 51 18.42 -9.60 5.97
C GLU A 51 19.06 -8.78 7.12
N GLY A 52 19.36 -9.48 8.22
CA GLY A 52 20.01 -8.88 9.39
C GLY A 52 19.07 -8.04 10.27
N THR A 53 17.75 -8.17 10.10
CA THR A 53 16.78 -7.51 10.96
C THR A 53 16.10 -8.51 11.88
N THR A 54 16.34 -8.37 13.18
CA THR A 54 15.51 -8.98 14.24
C THR A 54 14.28 -8.12 14.55
N ASP A 55 14.14 -7.02 13.86
CA ASP A 55 13.33 -5.85 14.20
C ASP A 55 11.86 -5.98 13.76
N PHE A 56 11.48 -7.11 13.17
CA PHE A 56 10.13 -7.29 12.61
C PHE A 56 9.26 -8.27 13.41
N GLY A 57 9.65 -8.52 14.67
CA GLY A 57 9.00 -9.48 15.55
C GLY A 57 9.56 -10.89 15.40
N ASP A 58 9.11 -11.80 16.27
CA ASP A 58 9.57 -13.18 16.26
C ASP A 58 9.21 -13.85 14.92
N LEU A 59 10.23 -14.32 14.19
CA LEU A 59 10.09 -15.06 12.95
C LEU A 59 9.36 -16.40 13.13
N SER A 60 9.24 -16.87 14.39
CA SER A 60 8.49 -18.09 14.75
C SER A 60 6.96 -17.90 14.74
N ASP A 61 6.48 -16.67 14.55
CA ASP A 61 5.05 -16.37 14.45
C ASP A 61 4.53 -16.84 13.07
N GLU A 62 4.06 -18.08 13.00
CA GLU A 62 3.56 -18.79 11.81
C GLU A 62 2.26 -18.18 11.22
N HIS A 63 1.99 -16.91 11.45
CA HIS A 63 0.71 -16.29 11.09
C HIS A 63 0.56 -15.89 9.63
N GLY A 64 1.50 -16.25 8.75
CA GLY A 64 1.41 -15.98 7.31
C GLY A 64 1.45 -14.48 6.95
N ALA A 65 1.41 -14.18 5.67
CA ALA A 65 1.41 -12.81 5.15
C ALA A 65 0.05 -12.14 5.36
N ARG A 66 0.03 -10.92 5.93
CA ARG A 66 -1.18 -10.10 6.10
C ARG A 66 -1.09 -8.85 5.24
N ALA A 67 -2.23 -8.42 4.70
CA ALA A 67 -2.31 -7.13 3.99
C ALA A 67 -2.34 -5.98 5.00
N ASP A 68 -1.19 -5.40 5.29
CA ASP A 68 -1.04 -4.37 6.34
C ASP A 68 -1.18 -2.93 5.82
N LEU A 69 -0.90 -2.71 4.54
CA LEU A 69 -1.14 -1.46 3.83
C LEU A 69 -1.98 -1.72 2.60
N ILE A 70 -3.09 -1.02 2.45
CA ILE A 70 -3.99 -1.18 1.31
C ILE A 70 -4.28 0.21 0.76
N LEU A 71 -3.81 0.45 -0.46
CA LEU A 71 -3.99 1.71 -1.17
C LEU A 71 -4.76 1.44 -2.46
N ALA A 72 -5.83 2.17 -2.68
CA ALA A 72 -6.59 2.14 -3.92
C ALA A 72 -6.37 3.45 -4.67
N LEU A 73 -5.93 3.36 -5.91
CA LEU A 73 -5.75 4.50 -6.82
C LEU A 73 -6.80 4.39 -7.93
N ARG A 74 -7.61 5.43 -8.08
CA ARG A 74 -8.63 5.49 -9.13
C ARG A 74 -8.26 6.54 -10.16
N GLN A 75 -8.08 6.11 -11.40
CA GLN A 75 -7.94 6.97 -12.57
C GLN A 75 -9.28 7.10 -13.27
N GLN A 76 -9.83 8.30 -13.33
CA GLN A 76 -11.08 8.60 -14.03
C GLN A 76 -11.12 10.07 -14.48
N GLY A 77 -11.59 10.34 -15.68
CA GLY A 77 -11.71 11.70 -16.22
C GLY A 77 -10.39 12.47 -16.25
N GLY A 78 -9.25 11.79 -16.44
CA GLY A 78 -7.92 12.39 -16.45
C GLY A 78 -7.37 12.76 -15.07
N GLN A 79 -8.05 12.42 -14.00
CA GLN A 79 -7.61 12.62 -12.62
C GLN A 79 -7.29 11.28 -11.94
N ILE A 80 -6.30 11.28 -11.06
CA ILE A 80 -5.99 10.14 -10.20
C ILE A 80 -6.22 10.53 -8.75
N ARG A 81 -7.13 9.81 -8.10
CA ARG A 81 -7.41 9.90 -6.67
C ARG A 81 -6.90 8.66 -5.97
N ALA A 82 -6.43 8.80 -4.75
CA ALA A 82 -5.99 7.69 -3.93
C ALA A 82 -6.76 7.64 -2.60
N ALA A 83 -7.03 6.44 -2.14
CA ALA A 83 -7.61 6.20 -0.83
C ALA A 83 -6.82 5.13 -0.09
N SER A 84 -6.63 5.33 1.22
CA SER A 84 -6.12 4.30 2.12
C SER A 84 -7.29 3.54 2.71
N ILE A 85 -7.36 2.24 2.44
CA ILE A 85 -8.41 1.36 2.94
C ILE A 85 -7.96 0.76 4.27
N PRO A 86 -8.76 0.87 5.34
CA PRO A 86 -8.43 0.29 6.63
C PRO A 86 -8.32 -1.23 6.56
N ARG A 87 -7.20 -1.76 6.99
CA ARG A 87 -6.90 -3.20 6.94
C ARG A 87 -7.81 -4.05 7.84
N ASP A 88 -8.28 -3.46 8.93
CA ASP A 88 -9.10 -4.14 9.94
C ASP A 88 -10.61 -4.10 9.60
N LEU A 89 -10.95 -3.62 8.40
CA LEU A 89 -12.31 -3.58 7.89
C LEU A 89 -12.86 -4.99 7.70
N LEU A 90 -14.05 -5.26 8.28
CA LEU A 90 -14.77 -6.52 8.09
C LEU A 90 -15.36 -6.56 6.68
N VAL A 91 -15.00 -7.59 5.94
CA VAL A 91 -15.42 -7.78 4.55
C VAL A 91 -15.98 -9.19 4.34
N GLU A 92 -16.96 -9.31 3.45
CA GLU A 92 -17.52 -10.59 3.03
C GLU A 92 -16.61 -11.20 1.95
N VAL A 93 -15.84 -12.22 2.33
CA VAL A 93 -14.87 -12.90 1.46
C VAL A 93 -15.50 -14.04 0.62
N ALA A 94 -16.61 -14.58 1.08
CA ALA A 94 -17.46 -15.56 0.37
C ALA A 94 -18.90 -15.40 0.88
N PRO A 95 -19.93 -15.95 0.22
CA PRO A 95 -21.32 -15.82 0.65
C PRO A 95 -21.53 -16.18 2.12
N SER A 96 -21.88 -15.18 2.93
CA SER A 96 -22.06 -15.29 4.40
C SER A 96 -20.80 -15.63 5.19
N GLU A 97 -19.61 -15.51 4.58
CA GLU A 97 -18.33 -15.66 5.27
C GLU A 97 -17.63 -14.29 5.36
N TYR A 98 -17.27 -13.90 6.57
CA TYR A 98 -16.66 -12.62 6.86
C TYR A 98 -15.25 -12.80 7.44
N ASP A 99 -14.36 -11.86 7.10
CA ASP A 99 -13.01 -11.78 7.64
C ASP A 99 -12.56 -10.32 7.69
N ARG A 100 -11.49 -10.02 8.44
CA ARG A 100 -10.82 -8.72 8.31
C ARG A 100 -10.11 -8.66 6.96
N LEU A 101 -10.12 -7.51 6.33
CA LEU A 101 -9.47 -7.33 5.03
C LEU A 101 -7.98 -7.72 5.07
N ALA A 102 -7.28 -7.44 6.18
CA ALA A 102 -5.89 -7.86 6.36
C ALA A 102 -5.71 -9.39 6.36
N THR A 103 -6.58 -10.11 7.09
CA THR A 103 -6.49 -11.56 7.26
C THR A 103 -7.15 -12.33 6.11
N SER A 104 -8.02 -11.70 5.32
CA SER A 104 -8.55 -12.29 4.09
C SER A 104 -7.44 -12.71 3.12
N TRP A 105 -6.30 -12.02 3.18
CA TRP A 105 -5.10 -12.38 2.42
C TRP A 105 -4.56 -13.77 2.74
N LEU A 106 -4.71 -14.24 3.98
CA LEU A 106 -4.29 -15.59 4.41
C LEU A 106 -5.09 -16.70 3.72
N ARG A 107 -6.32 -16.36 3.25
CA ARG A 107 -7.17 -17.27 2.47
C ARG A 107 -6.83 -17.24 0.97
N GLY A 108 -5.90 -16.39 0.59
CA GLY A 108 -5.44 -16.17 -0.79
C GLY A 108 -5.90 -14.83 -1.37
N PRO A 109 -5.24 -14.38 -2.45
CA PRO A 109 -5.50 -13.08 -3.08
C PRO A 109 -6.94 -12.96 -3.60
N GLN A 110 -7.61 -14.06 -3.95
CA GLN A 110 -8.99 -14.04 -4.41
C GLN A 110 -9.95 -13.60 -3.31
N ALA A 111 -9.82 -14.14 -2.09
CA ALA A 111 -10.67 -13.76 -0.95
C ALA A 111 -10.53 -12.27 -0.61
N PHE A 112 -9.31 -11.71 -0.74
CA PHE A 112 -9.06 -10.29 -0.57
C PHE A 112 -9.78 -9.44 -1.63
N VAL A 113 -9.66 -9.78 -2.91
CA VAL A 113 -10.30 -9.05 -4.02
C VAL A 113 -11.82 -9.18 -3.95
N ASP A 114 -12.35 -10.37 -3.62
CA ASP A 114 -13.77 -10.60 -3.43
C ASP A 114 -14.32 -9.74 -2.28
N GLY A 115 -13.58 -9.64 -1.17
CA GLY A 115 -13.92 -8.80 -0.03
C GLY A 115 -14.06 -7.33 -0.40
N LEU A 116 -13.15 -6.79 -1.19
CA LEU A 116 -13.22 -5.40 -1.69
C LEU A 116 -14.47 -5.18 -2.55
N CYS A 117 -14.79 -6.12 -3.45
CA CYS A 117 -15.94 -5.99 -4.30
C CYS A 117 -17.26 -6.17 -3.53
N ARG A 118 -17.43 -7.25 -2.77
CA ARG A 118 -18.67 -7.59 -2.08
C ARG A 118 -19.06 -6.55 -1.03
N SER A 119 -18.09 -6.10 -0.23
CA SER A 119 -18.37 -5.22 0.91
C SER A 119 -18.31 -3.73 0.58
N LEU A 120 -17.45 -3.35 -0.37
CA LEU A 120 -17.21 -1.94 -0.69
C LEU A 120 -17.67 -1.56 -2.09
N ALA A 121 -18.18 -2.52 -2.89
CA ALA A 121 -18.47 -2.34 -4.32
C ALA A 121 -17.28 -1.73 -5.09
N MET A 122 -16.06 -2.00 -4.62
CA MET A 122 -14.83 -1.40 -5.13
C MET A 122 -14.23 -2.29 -6.23
N PRO A 123 -14.12 -1.79 -7.48
CA PRO A 123 -13.50 -2.54 -8.56
C PRO A 123 -11.99 -2.63 -8.37
N VAL A 124 -11.39 -3.68 -8.92
CA VAL A 124 -9.94 -3.88 -9.00
C VAL A 124 -9.60 -4.24 -10.43
N ASP A 125 -8.98 -3.32 -11.18
CA ASP A 125 -8.53 -3.55 -12.55
C ASP A 125 -7.08 -4.05 -12.58
N HIS A 126 -6.29 -3.59 -11.60
CA HIS A 126 -4.89 -3.96 -11.43
C HIS A 126 -4.60 -4.20 -9.95
N LEU A 127 -3.83 -5.24 -9.66
CA LEU A 127 -3.37 -5.54 -8.30
C LEU A 127 -1.84 -5.63 -8.30
N ALA A 128 -1.20 -4.84 -7.44
CA ALA A 128 0.23 -4.86 -7.16
C ALA A 128 0.45 -5.18 -5.68
N VAL A 129 1.24 -6.18 -5.40
CA VAL A 129 1.53 -6.64 -4.04
C VAL A 129 3.03 -6.51 -3.79
N MET A 130 3.40 -5.86 -2.71
CA MET A 130 4.79 -5.63 -2.32
C MET A 130 5.05 -6.15 -0.92
N ASN A 131 6.14 -6.89 -0.74
CA ASN A 131 6.58 -7.33 0.58
C ASN A 131 7.41 -6.24 1.29
N LEU A 132 7.80 -6.51 2.56
CA LEU A 132 8.57 -5.56 3.37
C LEU A 132 9.92 -5.19 2.74
N ARG A 133 10.59 -6.16 2.11
CA ARG A 133 11.87 -5.93 1.42
C ARG A 133 11.69 -5.01 0.22
N GLY A 134 10.64 -5.24 -0.56
CA GLY A 134 10.28 -4.39 -1.71
C GLY A 134 10.00 -2.96 -1.29
N PHE A 135 9.31 -2.75 -0.17
CA PHE A 135 9.07 -1.41 0.38
C PHE A 135 10.38 -0.71 0.75
N VAL A 136 11.27 -1.38 1.48
CA VAL A 136 12.59 -0.83 1.85
C VAL A 136 13.38 -0.48 0.59
N THR A 137 13.46 -1.42 -0.37
CA THR A 137 14.16 -1.20 -1.64
C THR A 137 13.58 -0.02 -2.43
N LEU A 138 12.25 0.12 -2.47
CA LEU A 138 11.59 1.22 -3.15
C LEU A 138 11.94 2.58 -2.53
N VAL A 139 11.86 2.68 -1.19
CA VAL A 139 12.20 3.92 -0.47
C VAL A 139 13.66 4.29 -0.69
N ASP A 140 14.58 3.34 -0.58
CA ASP A 140 16.00 3.59 -0.77
C ASP A 140 16.33 3.97 -2.22
N ALA A 141 15.70 3.33 -3.18
CA ALA A 141 15.92 3.58 -4.61
C ALA A 141 15.44 4.97 -5.07
N VAL A 142 14.45 5.56 -4.39
CA VAL A 142 14.05 6.97 -4.62
C VAL A 142 14.85 7.96 -3.78
N GLY A 143 15.80 7.50 -2.97
CA GLY A 143 16.65 8.33 -2.11
C GLY A 143 16.02 8.70 -0.77
N GLY A 144 15.12 7.89 -0.26
CA GLY A 144 14.42 8.08 1.02
C GLY A 144 13.12 8.87 0.88
N VAL A 145 12.34 8.95 1.94
CA VAL A 145 11.07 9.69 2.01
C VAL A 145 11.15 10.82 3.01
N GLU A 146 10.56 11.96 2.67
CA GLU A 146 10.49 13.11 3.55
C GLU A 146 9.19 13.07 4.37
N VAL A 147 9.33 13.17 5.69
CA VAL A 147 8.24 13.25 6.66
C VAL A 147 8.44 14.43 7.60
N THR A 148 7.35 14.93 8.19
CA THR A 148 7.40 16.01 9.17
C THR A 148 6.68 15.59 10.45
N LEU A 149 7.39 15.62 11.57
CA LEU A 149 6.89 15.30 12.89
C LEU A 149 6.70 16.57 13.71
N GLU A 150 5.54 16.73 14.32
CA GLU A 150 5.28 17.83 15.26
C GLU A 150 6.05 17.63 16.57
N HIS A 151 6.12 16.38 17.03
CA HIS A 151 6.83 15.97 18.24
C HIS A 151 7.82 14.88 17.92
N PRO A 152 8.91 14.74 18.70
CA PRO A 152 9.77 13.53 18.64
C PRO A 152 8.91 12.29 18.86
N LEU A 153 9.16 11.24 18.08
CA LEU A 153 8.45 9.97 18.13
C LEU A 153 9.46 8.84 18.31
N ARG A 154 9.27 8.01 19.33
CA ARG A 154 10.01 6.77 19.49
C ARG A 154 9.07 5.57 19.61
N ASP A 155 9.48 4.44 19.09
CA ASP A 155 8.78 3.16 19.25
C ASP A 155 9.81 2.04 19.23
N GLU A 156 10.03 1.42 20.39
CA GLU A 156 11.03 0.34 20.54
C GLU A 156 10.63 -0.89 19.72
N HIS A 157 9.33 -1.18 19.58
CA HIS A 157 8.84 -2.32 18.81
C HIS A 157 8.94 -2.09 17.29
N ALA A 158 8.95 -0.83 16.86
CA ALA A 158 9.15 -0.45 15.48
C ALA A 158 10.60 -0.01 15.18
N HIS A 159 11.47 -0.03 16.20
CA HIS A 159 12.89 0.35 16.14
C HIS A 159 13.12 1.74 15.54
N ILE A 160 12.33 2.72 15.98
CA ILE A 160 12.47 4.11 15.58
C ILE A 160 12.67 5.04 16.78
N ASP A 161 13.51 6.06 16.57
CA ASP A 161 13.69 7.21 17.45
C ASP A 161 13.93 8.44 16.57
N LEU A 162 12.86 9.20 16.34
CA LEU A 162 12.79 10.26 15.34
C LEU A 162 12.63 11.62 16.01
N PRO A 163 13.48 12.62 15.72
CA PRO A 163 13.30 13.97 16.23
C PRO A 163 12.05 14.65 15.62
N ALA A 164 11.59 15.72 16.26
CA ALA A 164 10.61 16.62 15.65
C ALA A 164 11.21 17.35 14.43
N GLY A 165 10.34 17.79 13.55
CA GLY A 165 10.71 18.55 12.34
C GLY A 165 10.68 17.70 11.08
N THR A 166 11.10 18.33 9.98
CA THR A 166 11.18 17.69 8.67
C THR A 166 12.48 16.90 8.56
N GLN A 167 12.37 15.65 8.19
CA GLN A 167 13.51 14.74 8.05
C GLN A 167 13.29 13.74 6.92
N ARG A 168 14.40 13.19 6.43
CA ARG A 168 14.40 12.18 5.38
C ARG A 168 14.68 10.81 6.00
N LEU A 169 13.78 9.88 5.79
CA LEU A 169 13.87 8.51 6.27
C LEU A 169 14.37 7.61 5.15
N ASP A 170 15.30 6.72 5.45
CA ASP A 170 15.66 5.58 4.60
C ASP A 170 14.56 4.51 4.64
N GLY A 171 14.70 3.45 3.84
CA GLY A 171 13.68 2.42 3.69
C GLY A 171 13.37 1.69 5.00
N ARG A 172 14.39 1.39 5.81
CA ARG A 172 14.22 0.69 7.09
C ARG A 172 13.51 1.57 8.12
N THR A 173 13.94 2.80 8.25
CA THR A 173 13.35 3.77 9.17
C THR A 173 11.92 4.13 8.76
N ALA A 174 11.67 4.29 7.44
CA ALA A 174 10.33 4.52 6.92
C ALA A 174 9.40 3.33 7.17
N LEU A 175 9.91 2.09 7.08
CA LEU A 175 9.13 0.90 7.40
C LEU A 175 8.75 0.86 8.89
N GLY A 176 9.69 1.14 9.79
CA GLY A 176 9.41 1.30 11.22
C GLY A 176 8.37 2.38 11.48
N PHE A 177 8.50 3.54 10.82
CA PHE A 177 7.58 4.67 10.96
C PHE A 177 6.12 4.32 10.56
N VAL A 178 5.91 3.62 9.45
CA VAL A 178 4.56 3.21 9.04
C VAL A 178 4.01 2.03 9.86
N ARG A 179 4.84 1.27 10.56
CA ARG A 179 4.44 0.14 11.41
C ARG A 179 4.22 0.51 12.87
N SER A 180 4.74 1.67 13.32
CA SER A 180 4.63 2.12 14.71
C SER A 180 3.17 2.17 15.18
N ARG A 181 2.91 1.50 16.30
CA ARG A 181 1.58 1.40 16.94
C ARG A 181 1.62 1.72 18.43
N GLN A 182 2.76 1.49 19.06
CA GLN A 182 2.98 1.65 20.50
C GLN A 182 4.01 2.75 20.75
N GLY A 183 4.07 3.71 19.83
CA GLY A 183 4.99 4.83 19.92
C GLY A 183 4.68 5.75 21.10
N GLU A 184 5.71 6.45 21.54
CA GLU A 184 5.63 7.55 22.51
C GLU A 184 6.07 8.84 21.84
N ILE A 185 5.40 9.92 22.16
CA ILE A 185 5.75 11.28 21.74
C ILE A 185 6.31 12.08 22.91
N LEU A 186 7.29 12.94 22.64
CA LEU A 186 7.82 13.89 23.64
C LEU A 186 7.00 15.19 23.57
N ALA A 187 6.06 15.35 24.51
CA ALA A 187 5.24 16.55 24.63
C ALA A 187 5.43 17.18 26.00
N GLY A 188 5.68 18.51 26.04
CA GLY A 188 5.88 19.22 27.30
C GLY A 188 7.08 18.72 28.14
N GLY A 189 8.08 18.09 27.52
CA GLY A 189 9.27 17.55 28.19
C GLY A 189 9.10 16.15 28.80
N THR A 190 7.97 15.49 28.54
CA THR A 190 7.67 14.13 29.03
C THR A 190 7.27 13.22 27.88
N TRP A 191 7.78 11.98 27.88
CA TRP A 191 7.34 10.96 26.95
C TRP A 191 5.98 10.41 27.36
N THR A 192 5.03 10.43 26.46
CA THR A 192 3.67 9.93 26.64
C THR A 192 3.28 9.05 25.46
N PRO A 193 2.41 8.06 25.65
CA PRO A 193 1.92 7.25 24.54
C PRO A 193 1.38 8.14 23.40
N ASP A 194 1.69 7.75 22.15
CA ASP A 194 1.17 8.43 20.97
C ASP A 194 -0.38 8.35 20.97
N PRO A 195 -1.08 9.49 21.12
CA PRO A 195 -2.55 9.50 21.20
C PRO A 195 -3.23 9.04 19.90
N GLU A 196 -2.51 9.08 18.78
CA GLU A 196 -3.04 8.62 17.50
C GLU A 196 -3.04 7.09 17.35
N GLY A 197 -2.14 6.39 18.03
CA GLY A 197 -2.10 4.92 18.04
C GLY A 197 -2.27 4.28 16.64
N ALA A 198 -3.31 3.44 16.49
CA ALA A 198 -3.60 2.76 15.23
C ALA A 198 -4.05 3.72 14.10
N ALA A 199 -4.75 4.81 14.40
CA ALA A 199 -5.15 5.83 13.42
C ALA A 199 -3.92 6.58 12.89
N GLY A 200 -2.93 6.85 13.74
CA GLY A 200 -1.66 7.44 13.35
C GLY A 200 -0.90 6.62 12.32
N ARG A 201 -0.98 5.29 12.39
CA ARG A 201 -0.38 4.41 11.40
C ARG A 201 -0.97 4.63 9.98
N GLN A 202 -2.30 4.74 9.85
CA GLN A 202 -2.93 5.02 8.56
C GLN A 202 -2.48 6.37 8.00
N ARG A 203 -2.42 7.41 8.84
CA ARG A 203 -1.94 8.73 8.47
C ARG A 203 -0.47 8.70 8.04
N ARG A 204 0.41 8.05 8.82
CA ARG A 204 1.84 7.88 8.50
C ARG A 204 2.04 7.13 7.18
N GLY A 205 1.28 6.05 6.93
CA GLY A 205 1.29 5.34 5.65
C GLY A 205 0.93 6.25 4.48
N GLY A 206 -0.10 7.07 4.63
CA GLY A 206 -0.51 8.05 3.60
C GLY A 206 0.54 9.15 3.38
N GLU A 207 1.24 9.60 4.43
CA GLU A 207 2.31 10.59 4.34
C GLU A 207 3.52 10.03 3.56
N VAL A 208 3.99 8.85 3.93
CA VAL A 208 5.08 8.15 3.25
C VAL A 208 4.72 7.90 1.79
N PHE A 209 3.51 7.42 1.50
CA PHE A 209 3.07 7.18 0.13
C PHE A 209 3.06 8.46 -0.71
N ARG A 210 2.51 9.57 -0.18
CA ARG A 210 2.56 10.87 -0.87
C ARG A 210 3.99 11.36 -1.11
N SER A 211 4.88 11.14 -0.13
CA SER A 211 6.29 11.48 -0.28
C SER A 211 6.97 10.64 -1.36
N LEU A 212 6.71 9.33 -1.40
CA LEU A 212 7.18 8.43 -2.46
C LEU A 212 6.75 8.91 -3.85
N LEU A 213 5.47 9.19 -4.03
CA LEU A 213 4.96 9.64 -5.34
C LEU A 213 5.60 10.93 -5.83
N ARG A 214 5.87 11.89 -4.93
CA ARG A 214 6.57 13.13 -5.29
C ARG A 214 8.01 12.89 -5.74
N GLN A 215 8.63 11.81 -5.27
CA GLN A 215 10.03 11.47 -5.55
C GLN A 215 10.20 10.47 -6.69
N LEU A 216 9.10 9.91 -7.22
CA LEU A 216 9.21 9.02 -8.38
C LEU A 216 9.94 9.73 -9.54
N PRO A 217 10.95 9.10 -10.10
CA PRO A 217 11.72 9.70 -11.17
C PRO A 217 10.85 9.87 -12.42
N ARG A 218 10.93 11.03 -13.07
CA ARG A 218 10.28 11.29 -14.37
C ARG A 218 11.14 10.89 -15.56
N ASN A 219 12.43 10.68 -15.32
CA ASN A 219 13.36 10.24 -16.35
C ASN A 219 13.19 8.73 -16.60
N PRO A 220 13.00 8.28 -17.86
CA PRO A 220 12.73 6.87 -18.15
C PRO A 220 13.90 5.94 -17.78
N VAL A 221 15.15 6.42 -17.79
CA VAL A 221 16.30 5.60 -17.37
C VAL A 221 16.26 5.34 -15.87
N HIS A 222 15.94 6.35 -15.08
CA HIS A 222 15.79 6.20 -13.63
C HIS A 222 14.55 5.38 -13.26
N LEU A 223 13.44 5.53 -13.99
CA LEU A 223 12.26 4.66 -13.83
C LEU A 223 12.59 3.20 -14.14
N TYR A 224 13.38 2.95 -15.20
CA TYR A 224 13.84 1.60 -15.52
C TYR A 224 14.69 1.02 -14.38
N SER A 225 15.65 1.82 -13.87
CA SER A 225 16.50 1.40 -12.74
C SER A 225 15.68 1.11 -11.46
N LEU A 226 14.69 1.96 -11.15
CA LEU A 226 13.78 1.77 -10.03
C LEU A 226 12.99 0.47 -10.18
N ALA A 227 12.35 0.26 -11.34
CA ALA A 227 11.61 -0.96 -11.64
C ALA A 227 12.51 -2.20 -11.58
N TRP A 228 13.73 -2.11 -12.10
CA TRP A 228 14.70 -3.22 -12.06
C TRP A 228 15.00 -3.68 -10.63
N GLN A 229 15.08 -2.76 -9.69
CA GLN A 229 15.40 -3.04 -8.28
C GLN A 229 14.16 -3.54 -7.50
N THR A 230 12.97 -3.02 -7.80
CA THR A 230 11.77 -3.25 -6.98
C THR A 230 10.88 -4.39 -7.47
N LEU A 231 10.85 -4.67 -8.78
CA LEU A 231 9.98 -5.71 -9.35
C LEU A 231 10.24 -7.14 -8.84
N PRO A 232 11.48 -7.56 -8.50
CA PRO A 232 11.70 -8.89 -7.92
C PRO A 232 10.96 -9.12 -6.59
N GLU A 233 10.66 -8.06 -5.86
CA GLU A 233 9.96 -8.07 -4.58
C GLU A 233 8.47 -7.67 -4.74
N THR A 234 7.98 -7.67 -5.98
CA THR A 234 6.62 -7.25 -6.32
C THR A 234 5.90 -8.36 -7.08
N SER A 235 4.67 -8.66 -6.68
CA SER A 235 3.76 -9.53 -7.42
C SER A 235 2.70 -8.69 -8.11
N LEU A 236 2.42 -8.99 -9.37
CA LEU A 236 1.42 -8.28 -10.18
C LEU A 236 0.35 -9.26 -10.65
N SER A 237 -0.92 -8.87 -10.58
CA SER A 237 -2.00 -9.67 -11.16
C SER A 237 -1.78 -9.91 -12.65
N GLU A 238 -2.27 -11.04 -13.14
CA GLU A 238 -2.26 -11.34 -14.57
C GLU A 238 -2.94 -10.19 -15.35
N GLY A 239 -2.38 -9.86 -16.50
CA GLY A 239 -2.86 -8.74 -17.33
C GLY A 239 -2.39 -7.36 -16.88
N THR A 240 -1.83 -7.19 -15.68
CA THR A 240 -1.24 -5.92 -15.25
C THR A 240 0.14 -5.74 -15.89
N SER A 241 0.29 -4.70 -16.68
CA SER A 241 1.55 -4.30 -17.31
C SER A 241 2.26 -3.19 -16.53
N LEU A 242 3.55 -2.99 -16.81
CA LEU A 242 4.29 -1.86 -16.23
C LEU A 242 3.75 -0.50 -16.72
N LEU A 243 3.18 -0.45 -17.92
CA LEU A 243 2.57 0.78 -18.46
C LEU A 243 1.31 1.15 -17.67
N ASP A 244 0.55 0.15 -17.19
CA ASP A 244 -0.59 0.40 -16.33
C ASP A 244 -0.14 1.02 -15.01
N LEU A 245 0.94 0.54 -14.40
CA LEU A 245 1.49 1.10 -13.16
C LEU A 245 2.00 2.55 -13.37
N VAL A 246 2.70 2.79 -14.46
CA VAL A 246 3.17 4.16 -14.81
C VAL A 246 2.00 5.10 -15.03
N GLY A 247 0.86 4.63 -15.52
CA GLY A 247 -0.35 5.42 -15.69
C GLY A 247 -0.87 6.06 -14.39
N PHE A 248 -0.51 5.52 -13.22
CA PHE A 248 -0.93 6.01 -11.90
C PHE A 248 0.09 6.91 -11.18
N HIS A 249 1.04 7.52 -11.87
CA HIS A 249 2.13 8.29 -11.27
C HIS A 249 1.76 9.70 -10.80
N ASP A 250 0.63 10.26 -11.21
CA ASP A 250 0.22 11.65 -10.91
C ASP A 250 -1.07 11.70 -10.08
N LEU A 251 -0.95 11.96 -8.77
CA LEU A 251 -2.07 12.15 -7.85
C LEU A 251 -2.68 13.55 -7.97
N SER A 252 -3.23 13.87 -9.11
CA SER A 252 -3.88 15.17 -9.37
C SER A 252 -5.20 15.35 -8.62
N GLY A 253 -5.87 14.25 -8.24
CA GLY A 253 -7.18 14.25 -7.60
C GLY A 253 -7.15 14.17 -6.06
N GLY A 254 -5.96 14.09 -5.44
CA GLY A 254 -5.81 14.07 -3.99
C GLY A 254 -5.80 12.68 -3.36
N PHE A 255 -5.63 12.67 -2.03
CA PHE A 255 -5.56 11.47 -1.20
C PHE A 255 -6.60 11.54 -0.08
N THR A 256 -7.36 10.47 0.11
CA THR A 256 -8.44 10.37 1.09
C THR A 256 -8.16 9.21 2.06
N GLY A 257 -8.21 9.48 3.37
CA GLY A 257 -8.33 8.42 4.37
C GLY A 257 -9.79 7.95 4.41
N VAL A 258 -10.01 6.65 4.44
CA VAL A 258 -11.36 6.08 4.52
C VAL A 258 -11.74 5.90 5.99
N PRO A 259 -12.71 6.64 6.51
CA PRO A 259 -13.18 6.49 7.88
C PRO A 259 -13.95 5.17 8.05
N VAL A 260 -13.90 4.62 9.25
CA VAL A 260 -14.62 3.40 9.62
C VAL A 260 -15.24 3.56 11.01
N GLU A 261 -16.29 2.79 11.27
CA GLU A 261 -16.88 2.66 12.60
C GLU A 261 -16.28 1.45 13.32
N GLY A 262 -15.90 1.59 14.58
CA GLY A 262 -15.38 0.50 15.41
C GLY A 262 -14.52 0.97 16.57
N GLY A 263 -14.51 0.18 17.65
CA GLY A 263 -13.78 0.49 18.88
C GLY A 263 -12.27 0.28 18.72
N GLN A 264 -11.50 1.20 19.26
CA GLN A 264 -10.03 1.16 19.22
C GLN A 264 -9.40 0.29 20.32
N ASP A 265 -10.20 -0.22 21.27
CA ASP A 265 -9.70 -0.72 22.57
C ASP A 265 -9.99 -2.20 22.87
N ALA A 266 -10.44 -3.01 21.90
CA ALA A 266 -10.73 -4.42 22.13
C ALA A 266 -9.70 -5.36 21.46
N GLU A 267 -9.36 -6.47 22.12
CA GLU A 267 -8.52 -7.55 21.56
C GLU A 267 -9.08 -8.12 20.24
N ASP A 268 -10.40 -7.96 20.02
CA ASP A 268 -11.12 -8.37 18.80
C ASP A 268 -11.62 -7.18 17.96
N TRP A 269 -10.86 -6.12 17.89
CA TRP A 269 -11.26 -4.93 17.16
C TRP A 269 -11.52 -5.23 15.68
N VAL A 270 -12.71 -4.89 15.23
CA VAL A 270 -13.19 -5.01 13.86
C VAL A 270 -13.74 -3.66 13.42
N ALA A 271 -13.28 -3.16 12.29
CA ALA A 271 -13.81 -1.96 11.67
C ALA A 271 -15.03 -2.30 10.79
N LEU A 272 -16.08 -1.50 10.90
CA LEU A 272 -17.28 -1.63 10.06
C LEU A 272 -17.37 -0.48 9.08
N ALA A 273 -17.78 -0.78 7.85
CA ALA A 273 -18.11 0.24 6.87
C ALA A 273 -19.44 0.92 7.26
N ASN A 274 -19.40 2.24 7.39
CA ASN A 274 -20.58 3.07 7.65
C ASN A 274 -20.88 4.00 6.47
N ASP A 275 -21.80 4.95 6.64
CA ASP A 275 -22.17 5.90 5.59
C ASP A 275 -21.02 6.84 5.23
N GLU A 276 -20.18 7.23 6.20
CA GLU A 276 -18.98 8.04 5.96
C GLU A 276 -17.94 7.27 5.15
N THR A 277 -17.76 5.96 5.44
CA THR A 277 -16.92 5.06 4.63
C THR A 277 -17.37 5.05 3.18
N ARG A 278 -18.67 4.84 2.95
CA ARG A 278 -19.26 4.84 1.60
C ARG A 278 -19.13 6.17 0.89
N ALA A 279 -19.35 7.27 1.60
CA ALA A 279 -19.18 8.62 1.07
C ALA A 279 -17.73 8.91 0.66
N ALA A 280 -16.76 8.54 1.49
CA ALA A 280 -15.33 8.71 1.19
C ALA A 280 -14.90 7.89 -0.03
N LEU A 281 -15.34 6.63 -0.14
CA LEU A 281 -15.09 5.78 -1.31
C LEU A 281 -15.74 6.36 -2.57
N SER A 282 -16.96 6.89 -2.47
CA SER A 282 -17.66 7.54 -3.59
C SER A 282 -16.92 8.81 -4.04
N GLN A 283 -16.46 9.65 -3.11
CA GLN A 283 -15.67 10.85 -3.44
C GLN A 283 -14.33 10.49 -4.13
N ALA A 284 -13.73 9.37 -3.74
CA ALA A 284 -12.54 8.84 -4.41
C ALA A 284 -12.87 8.17 -5.76
N GLY A 285 -14.14 8.02 -6.13
CA GLY A 285 -14.60 7.31 -7.33
C GLY A 285 -14.44 5.80 -7.23
N LEU A 286 -14.29 5.26 -6.03
CA LEU A 286 -14.03 3.84 -5.76
C LEU A 286 -15.29 3.02 -5.45
N ALA A 287 -16.46 3.64 -5.35
CA ALA A 287 -17.72 2.96 -5.06
C ALA A 287 -18.53 2.70 -6.34
N GLY A 288 -19.25 1.56 -6.37
CA GLY A 288 -20.27 1.26 -7.39
C GLY A 288 -19.74 0.64 -8.68
N GLY A 289 -18.47 0.25 -8.73
CA GLY A 289 -17.82 -0.19 -9.96
C GLY A 289 -17.80 -1.71 -10.20
N CYS A 290 -18.07 -2.54 -9.20
CA CYS A 290 -18.12 -3.99 -9.39
C CYS A 290 -19.48 -4.58 -9.03
N GLY A 291 -19.78 -5.76 -9.56
CA GLY A 291 -20.93 -6.55 -9.19
C GLY A 291 -20.54 -8.02 -9.21
N VAL A 292 -20.78 -8.70 -8.12
CA VAL A 292 -20.65 -10.15 -7.97
C VAL A 292 -22.04 -10.76 -8.14
#